data_78cfe6c146756051b834152a2062b62f
#
_entry.id   78cfe6c146756051b834152a2062b62f
#
_cell.length_a   1.000
_cell.length_b   1.000
_cell.length_c   1.000
_cell.angle_alpha   90.00
_cell.angle_beta   90.00
_cell.angle_gamma   90.00
#
_symmetry.space_group_name_H-M   'P 1'
#
loop_
_entity.id
_entity.type
_entity.pdbx_description
1 polymer ?
#
loop_
_entity_poly.entity_id
_entity_poly.type
_entity_poly.pdbx_seq_one_letter_code
_entity_poly.pdbx_strand_id
1 'polypeptide(L)'
;MSLKKDSVKNGKREHRFNPGTGNLEKRRHPRFGIDLPIEYTRRDLVVRQDRAINASEGGLLAHFSEPMEVGQYLRIKLFFPCRSVFNVVDMVTQVVWTDVDPRKDRGDYRAGVRYVNIFMDDLKNLKNFLGSLGG
;
A
#
# COMPACT_ATOMS: atom_id res chain seq x y z
N MET A 1 -7.10 -26.46 7.73
CA MET A 1 -7.53 -26.26 8.46
C MET A 1 -7.59 -25.69 8.79
N SER A 2 -7.44 -26.16 7.86
CA SER A 2 -7.84 -25.90 8.37
C SER A 2 -7.81 -25.34 8.45
N LEU A 3 -7.74 -25.54 7.61
CA LEU A 3 -8.21 -25.08 7.95
C LEU A 3 -8.29 -24.67 7.91
N LYS A 4 -8.36 -24.86 7.31
CA LYS A 4 -8.88 -24.46 7.53
C LYS A 4 -9.06 -23.98 7.50
N LYS A 5 -9.04 -24.17 6.83
CA LYS A 5 -9.55 -23.69 7.08
C LYS A 5 -9.68 -23.21 7.18
N ASP A 6 -9.58 -23.48 6.49
CA ASP A 6 -10.04 -23.01 6.93
C ASP A 6 -10.06 -22.46 6.93
N SER A 7 -10.13 -22.63 6.38
CA SER A 7 -10.53 -22.17 6.76
C SER A 7 -10.62 -21.66 6.64
N VAL A 8 -10.65 -21.80 5.99
CA VAL A 8 -11.13 -21.34 6.24
C VAL A 8 -11.32 -21.01 6.17
N LYS A 9 -11.44 -21.06 5.68
CA LYS A 9 -11.84 -20.72 5.98
C LYS A 9 -12.18 -20.33 5.95
N ASN A 10 -12.19 -20.53 5.25
CA ASN A 10 -12.67 -20.10 5.57
C ASN A 10 -12.94 -19.50 5.52
N GLY A 11 -13.00 -19.37 5.22
CA GLY A 11 -13.35 -18.95 5.37
C GLY A 11 -13.56 -18.35 5.49
N LYS A 12 -13.77 -18.10 5.25
CA LYS A 12 -13.94 -17.49 5.52
C LYS A 12 -13.87 -16.87 6.07
N ARG A 13 -13.80 -16.69 5.91
CA ARG A 13 -13.64 -16.10 6.39
C ARG A 13 -13.43 -15.29 6.58
N GLU A 14 -13.28 -14.86 6.44
CA GLU A 14 -12.92 -14.09 6.62
C GLU A 14 -12.31 -13.51 6.58
N HIS A 15 -12.12 -13.25 6.25
CA HIS A 15 -11.30 -12.76 6.42
C HIS A 15 -10.41 -11.63 6.62
N ARG A 16 -9.88 -12.28 6.90
CA ARG A 16 -9.17 -11.08 7.16
C ARG A 16 -7.73 -11.21 6.73
N PHE A 17 -7.15 -10.12 6.31
CA PHE A 17 -5.78 -10.13 5.86
C PHE A 17 -4.84 -10.14 7.06
N ASN A 18 -3.84 -11.00 7.03
CA ASN A 18 -2.84 -11.06 8.09
C ASN A 18 -1.46 -11.02 7.46
N PRO A 19 -0.84 -9.84 7.34
CA PRO A 19 0.45 -9.74 6.68
C PRO A 19 1.59 -10.39 7.47
N GLY A 20 1.40 -10.60 8.75
CA GLY A 20 2.45 -11.15 9.59
C GLY A 20 2.61 -12.65 9.51
N THR A 21 1.75 -13.34 8.80
CA THR A 21 1.79 -14.80 8.75
C THR A 21 2.77 -15.34 7.74
N GLY A 22 3.38 -14.50 6.96
CA GLY A 22 4.24 -14.99 5.91
C GLY A 22 3.52 -15.64 4.77
N ASN A 23 2.24 -15.48 4.68
CA ASN A 23 1.44 -16.08 3.64
C ASN A 23 1.50 -15.29 2.36
N LEU A 24 2.69 -15.08 1.90
CA LEU A 24 2.89 -14.29 0.70
C LEU A 24 2.27 -14.96 -0.51
N GLU A 25 2.31 -16.26 -0.51
CA GLU A 25 1.70 -17.04 -1.58
C GLU A 25 0.19 -16.87 -1.60
N LYS A 26 -0.36 -16.32 -0.53
CA LYS A 26 -1.79 -16.14 -0.42
C LYS A 26 -2.23 -14.70 -0.59
N ARG A 27 -1.42 -13.91 -1.20
CA ARG A 27 -1.82 -12.54 -1.50
C ARG A 27 -3.07 -12.58 -2.35
N ARG A 28 -4.05 -11.81 -1.91
CA ARG A 28 -5.30 -11.73 -2.65
C ARG A 28 -5.17 -10.89 -3.88
N HIS A 29 -4.25 -9.96 -3.85
CA HIS A 29 -4.14 -8.96 -4.89
C HIS A 29 -2.73 -9.00 -5.44
N PRO A 30 -2.59 -9.08 -6.75
CA PRO A 30 -1.25 -9.00 -7.34
C PRO A 30 -0.63 -7.65 -7.06
N ARG A 31 0.67 -7.65 -6.90
CA ARG A 31 1.43 -6.43 -6.68
C ARG A 31 2.17 -6.06 -7.93
N PHE A 32 2.25 -4.77 -8.16
CA PHE A 32 2.89 -4.21 -9.35
C PHE A 32 3.99 -3.27 -8.91
N GLY A 33 5.18 -3.44 -9.50
CA GLY A 33 6.26 -2.49 -9.31
C GLY A 33 5.90 -1.17 -9.98
N ILE A 34 6.13 -0.08 -9.27
CA ILE A 34 5.87 1.26 -9.77
C ILE A 34 6.99 2.18 -9.27
N ASP A 35 6.97 3.40 -9.74
CA ASP A 35 7.82 4.45 -9.23
C ASP A 35 7.04 5.74 -9.41
N LEU A 36 6.19 6.02 -8.44
CA LEU A 36 5.24 7.12 -8.55
C LEU A 36 5.34 8.02 -7.34
N PRO A 37 5.15 9.33 -7.55
CA PRO A 37 5.20 10.27 -6.44
C PRO A 37 3.99 10.12 -5.54
N ILE A 38 4.23 10.33 -4.26
CA ILE A 38 3.16 10.43 -3.29
C ILE A 38 3.35 11.70 -2.46
N GLU A 39 2.24 12.19 -1.95
CA GLU A 39 2.24 13.15 -0.85
C GLU A 39 1.61 12.46 0.34
N TYR A 40 2.17 12.69 1.51
CA TYR A 40 1.57 12.11 2.70
C TYR A 40 1.56 13.10 3.84
N THR A 41 0.61 12.94 4.73
CA THR A 41 0.53 13.70 5.96
C THR A 41 0.40 12.77 7.13
N ARG A 42 1.05 13.15 8.22
CA ARG A 42 0.91 12.51 9.51
C ARG A 42 -0.07 13.34 10.33
N ARG A 43 -0.06 13.16 11.64
CA ARG A 43 -0.93 13.93 12.51
C ARG A 43 -0.62 15.41 12.52
N ASP A 44 0.61 15.76 12.20
CA ASP A 44 1.04 17.15 12.22
C ASP A 44 0.51 17.97 11.04
N LEU A 45 -0.14 17.30 10.09
CA LEU A 45 -0.73 17.92 8.89
C LEU A 45 0.29 18.59 7.99
N VAL A 46 1.55 18.30 8.17
CA VAL A 46 2.59 18.78 7.26
C VAL A 46 2.64 17.86 6.06
N VAL A 47 2.57 18.44 4.86
CA VAL A 47 2.62 17.68 3.62
C VAL A 47 4.07 17.37 3.29
N ARG A 48 4.35 16.09 3.07
CA ARG A 48 5.68 15.62 2.68
C ARG A 48 5.57 14.82 1.41
N GLN A 49 6.65 14.73 0.68
CA GLN A 49 6.68 14.06 -0.61
C GLN A 49 7.68 12.91 -0.56
N ASP A 50 7.26 11.78 -1.11
CA ASP A 50 8.10 10.62 -1.24
C ASP A 50 7.62 9.79 -2.43
N ARG A 51 7.96 8.50 -2.48
CA ARG A 51 7.65 7.70 -3.66
C ARG A 51 7.08 6.35 -3.26
N ALA A 52 6.07 5.95 -4.00
CA ALA A 52 5.55 4.59 -3.94
C ALA A 52 6.31 3.72 -4.93
N ILE A 53 6.68 2.53 -4.48
CA ILE A 53 7.50 1.63 -5.30
C ILE A 53 6.78 0.33 -5.65
N ASN A 54 5.63 0.11 -5.04
CA ASN A 54 4.88 -1.13 -5.25
C ASN A 54 3.44 -0.87 -4.82
N ALA A 55 2.50 -1.37 -5.57
CA ALA A 55 1.08 -1.17 -5.22
C ALA A 55 0.23 -2.34 -5.64
N SER A 56 -0.87 -2.51 -4.91
CA SER A 56 -1.92 -3.47 -5.22
C SER A 56 -3.26 -2.82 -4.92
N GLU A 57 -4.34 -3.58 -5.06
CA GLU A 57 -5.67 -3.11 -4.68
C GLU A 57 -5.83 -2.95 -3.17
N GLY A 58 -4.96 -3.56 -2.38
CA GLY A 58 -5.11 -3.56 -0.93
C GLY A 58 -4.15 -2.64 -0.20
N GLY A 59 -3.09 -2.23 -0.84
CA GLY A 59 -2.11 -1.39 -0.18
C GLY A 59 -0.93 -1.07 -1.07
N LEU A 60 0.02 -0.34 -0.52
CA LEU A 60 1.22 0.00 -1.26
C LEU A 60 2.46 -0.04 -0.37
N LEU A 61 3.59 -0.09 -1.02
CA LEU A 61 4.90 0.00 -0.40
C LEU A 61 5.53 1.30 -0.85
N ALA A 62 6.05 2.06 0.08
CA ALA A 62 6.65 3.34 -0.23
C ALA A 62 7.98 3.51 0.49
N HIS A 63 8.83 4.32 -0.12
CA HIS A 63 10.02 4.84 0.52
C HIS A 63 9.66 6.14 1.22
N PHE A 64 10.14 6.29 2.45
CA PHE A 64 9.92 7.50 3.22
C PHE A 64 11.26 8.04 3.67
N SER A 65 11.35 9.36 3.83
CA SER A 65 12.58 9.98 4.32
C SER A 65 12.65 10.00 5.85
N GLU A 66 11.67 9.45 6.51
CA GLU A 66 11.62 9.40 7.96
C GLU A 66 11.05 8.07 8.42
N PRO A 67 11.39 7.64 9.63
CA PRO A 67 10.89 6.36 10.12
C PRO A 67 9.40 6.39 10.36
N MET A 68 8.77 5.25 10.14
CA MET A 68 7.34 5.05 10.39
C MET A 68 7.18 3.96 11.43
N GLU A 69 6.04 3.96 12.11
CA GLU A 69 5.73 2.95 13.11
C GLU A 69 4.54 2.12 12.64
N VAL A 70 4.62 0.82 12.89
CA VAL A 70 3.51 -0.07 12.60
C VAL A 70 2.28 0.38 13.39
N GLY A 71 1.16 0.45 12.72
CA GLY A 71 -0.09 0.91 13.31
C GLY A 71 -0.37 2.39 13.08
N GLN A 72 0.62 3.13 12.64
CA GLN A 72 0.49 4.56 12.37
C GLN A 72 -0.42 4.79 11.17
N TYR A 73 -1.25 5.83 11.24
CA TYR A 73 -2.10 6.21 10.12
C TYR A 73 -1.42 7.32 9.32
N LEU A 74 -1.55 7.21 8.01
CA LEU A 74 -1.04 8.22 7.08
C LEU A 74 -2.12 8.51 6.07
N ARG A 75 -2.34 9.79 5.78
CA ARG A 75 -3.13 10.16 4.63
C ARG A 75 -2.19 10.28 3.46
N ILE A 76 -2.47 9.55 2.40
CA ILE A 76 -1.59 9.46 1.24
C ILE A 76 -2.37 9.84 -0.01
N LYS A 77 -1.74 10.68 -0.83
CA LYS A 77 -2.19 10.94 -2.18
C LYS A 77 -1.19 10.31 -3.13
N LEU A 78 -1.68 9.41 -3.96
CA LEU A 78 -0.86 8.76 -4.97
C LEU A 78 -1.19 9.39 -6.32
N PHE A 79 -0.14 9.79 -7.04
CA PHE A 79 -0.28 10.41 -8.35
C PHE A 79 0.16 9.41 -9.41
N PHE A 80 -0.69 9.15 -10.37
CA PHE A 80 -0.35 8.21 -11.44
C PHE A 80 -0.84 8.75 -12.77
N PRO A 81 -0.10 8.46 -13.86
CA PRO A 81 -0.50 8.95 -15.18
C PRO A 81 -1.61 8.09 -15.75
N CYS A 82 -2.54 8.75 -16.43
CA CYS A 82 -3.59 8.06 -17.15
C CYS A 82 -3.95 8.92 -18.34
N ARG A 83 -3.62 8.46 -19.56
CA ARG A 83 -3.97 9.14 -20.79
C ARG A 83 -3.50 10.59 -20.82
N SER A 84 -2.27 10.84 -20.53
CA SER A 84 -1.66 12.16 -20.58
C SER A 84 -2.08 13.09 -19.43
N VAL A 85 -2.85 12.58 -18.49
CA VAL A 85 -3.28 13.34 -17.32
C VAL A 85 -2.85 12.59 -16.07
N PHE A 86 -2.42 13.33 -15.06
CA PHE A 86 -2.18 12.71 -13.77
C PHE A 86 -3.50 12.59 -13.02
N ASN A 87 -3.72 11.42 -12.49
CA ASN A 87 -4.83 11.16 -11.58
C ASN A 87 -4.30 11.10 -10.16
N VAL A 88 -5.16 11.44 -9.22
CA VAL A 88 -4.82 11.44 -7.81
C VAL A 88 -5.76 10.50 -7.08
N VAL A 89 -5.20 9.60 -6.31
CA VAL A 89 -5.97 8.77 -5.39
C VAL A 89 -5.67 9.24 -3.98
N ASP A 90 -6.69 9.70 -3.29
CA ASP A 90 -6.58 10.22 -1.92
C ASP A 90 -7.12 9.16 -0.98
N MET A 91 -6.33 8.76 0.00
CA MET A 91 -6.70 7.63 0.85
C MET A 91 -6.13 7.78 2.24
N VAL A 92 -6.82 7.18 3.19
CA VAL A 92 -6.28 6.98 4.53
C VAL A 92 -5.70 5.58 4.58
N THR A 93 -4.50 5.47 5.11
CA THR A 93 -3.77 4.21 5.16
C THR A 93 -3.28 3.96 6.57
N GLN A 94 -2.89 2.71 6.80
CA GLN A 94 -2.28 2.33 8.08
C GLN A 94 -1.02 1.53 7.78
N VAL A 95 0.06 1.87 8.46
CA VAL A 95 1.33 1.16 8.32
C VAL A 95 1.20 -0.23 8.92
N VAL A 96 1.54 -1.25 8.14
CA VAL A 96 1.44 -2.64 8.58
C VAL A 96 2.79 -3.30 8.77
N TRP A 97 3.84 -2.77 8.15
CA TRP A 97 5.21 -3.21 8.42
C TRP A 97 6.19 -2.14 8.00
N THR A 98 7.37 -2.20 8.56
CA THR A 98 8.43 -1.24 8.25
C THR A 98 9.75 -1.96 8.07
N ASP A 99 10.64 -1.30 7.34
CA ASP A 99 11.98 -1.81 7.07
C ASP A 99 12.91 -0.63 6.84
N VAL A 100 14.20 -0.86 7.02
CA VAL A 100 15.22 0.14 6.76
C VAL A 100 16.14 -0.46 5.71
N ASP A 101 16.43 0.31 4.66
CA ASP A 101 17.37 -0.15 3.64
C ASP A 101 18.79 0.04 4.19
N PRO A 102 19.48 -1.03 4.53
CA PRO A 102 20.81 -0.92 5.12
C PRO A 102 21.87 -0.38 4.16
N ARG A 103 21.54 -0.32 2.89
CA ARG A 103 22.49 0.18 1.89
C ARG A 103 22.48 1.69 1.77
N LYS A 104 21.55 2.35 2.48
CA LYS A 104 21.42 3.80 2.41
C LYS A 104 22.00 4.42 3.66
N ASP A 105 22.93 5.33 3.45
CA ASP A 105 23.62 5.97 4.56
C ASP A 105 22.71 6.82 5.42
N ARG A 106 21.63 7.32 4.84
CA ARG A 106 20.75 8.23 5.54
C ARG A 106 19.47 7.60 6.01
N GLY A 107 19.46 6.29 6.08
CA GLY A 107 18.28 5.62 6.54
C GLY A 107 17.12 5.84 5.58
N ASP A 108 17.12 5.10 4.52
CA ASP A 108 15.99 5.10 3.61
C ASP A 108 14.98 4.13 4.20
N TYR A 109 13.86 4.66 4.64
CA TYR A 109 12.86 3.88 5.37
C TYR A 109 11.79 3.42 4.42
N ARG A 110 11.43 2.16 4.51
CA ARG A 110 10.36 1.60 3.70
C ARG A 110 9.22 1.18 4.60
N ALA A 111 8.01 1.36 4.14
CA ALA A 111 6.86 0.92 4.89
C ALA A 111 5.80 0.42 3.94
N GLY A 112 5.17 -0.69 4.33
CA GLY A 112 3.98 -1.17 3.66
C GLY A 112 2.77 -0.66 4.39
N VAL A 113 1.81 -0.16 3.64
CA VAL A 113 0.57 0.36 4.21
C VAL A 113 -0.60 -0.34 3.55
N ARG A 114 -1.68 -0.50 4.31
CA ARG A 114 -2.94 -0.97 3.78
C ARG A 114 -3.90 0.20 3.65
N TYR A 115 -4.79 0.14 2.68
CA TYR A 115 -5.80 1.17 2.53
C TYR A 115 -6.87 0.96 3.58
N VAL A 116 -7.15 1.99 4.36
CA VAL A 116 -8.20 1.96 5.36
C VAL A 116 -9.47 2.59 4.82
N ASN A 117 -9.32 3.68 4.07
CA ASN A 117 -10.44 4.40 3.52
C ASN A 117 -10.02 4.97 2.17
N ILE A 118 -10.75 4.60 1.13
CA ILE A 118 -10.49 5.06 -0.22
C ILE A 118 -11.83 5.12 -0.95
N PHE A 119 -12.06 6.20 -1.70
CA PHE A 119 -13.27 6.32 -2.46
C PHE A 119 -13.33 5.23 -3.53
N MET A 120 -14.55 4.71 -3.76
CA MET A 120 -14.72 3.62 -4.74
C MET A 120 -14.26 4.01 -6.12
N ASP A 121 -14.54 5.23 -6.54
CA ASP A 121 -14.11 5.66 -7.87
C ASP A 121 -12.59 5.73 -7.96
N ASP A 122 -11.94 6.19 -6.91
CA ASP A 122 -10.48 6.23 -6.86
C ASP A 122 -9.90 4.82 -6.89
N LEU A 123 -10.51 3.91 -6.16
CA LEU A 123 -10.06 2.53 -6.17
C LEU A 123 -10.21 1.91 -7.55
N LYS A 124 -11.32 2.17 -8.24
CA LYS A 124 -11.51 1.68 -9.59
C LYS A 124 -10.45 2.21 -10.54
N ASN A 125 -10.16 3.50 -10.44
CA ASN A 125 -9.13 4.11 -11.28
C ASN A 125 -7.77 3.50 -11.00
N LEU A 126 -7.46 3.27 -9.74
CA LEU A 126 -6.21 2.64 -9.36
C LEU A 126 -6.14 1.22 -9.91
N LYS A 127 -7.20 0.45 -9.75
CA LYS A 127 -7.24 -0.93 -10.26
C LYS A 127 -7.03 -0.96 -11.78
N ASN A 128 -7.68 -0.05 -12.49
CA ASN A 128 -7.52 0.03 -13.94
C ASN A 128 -6.08 0.36 -14.31
N PHE A 129 -5.48 1.29 -13.61
CA PHE A 129 -4.09 1.64 -13.86
C PHE A 129 -3.16 0.45 -13.62
N LEU A 130 -3.32 -0.21 -12.48
CA LEU A 130 -2.46 -1.36 -12.14
C LEU A 130 -2.67 -2.49 -13.15
N GLY A 131 -3.90 -2.71 -13.56
CA GLY A 131 -4.18 -3.72 -14.57
C GLY A 131 -3.50 -3.44 -15.89
N SER A 132 -3.37 -2.17 -16.25
CA SER A 132 -2.68 -1.81 -17.48
C SER A 132 -1.19 -2.11 -17.42
N LEU A 133 -0.60 -2.11 -16.21
CA LEU A 133 0.80 -2.45 -16.05
C LEU A 133 1.05 -3.94 -16.18
N GLY A 134 0.09 -4.71 -15.76
CA GLY A 134 0.24 -6.16 -15.77
C GLY A 134 -0.02 -6.80 -17.11
N GLY A 135 -0.49 -6.00 -18.05
CA GLY A 135 -0.80 -6.58 -19.28
C GLY A 135 -1.00 -6.22 -20.44
#